data_c2a15802858d304d70f6328e65bbcb67
#
_entry.id   c2a15802858d304d70f6328e65bbcb67
#
_cell.length_a   1.000
_cell.length_b   1.000
_cell.length_c   1.000
_cell.angle_alpha   90.00
_cell.angle_beta   90.00
_cell.angle_gamma   90.00
#
_symmetry.space_group_name_H-M   'P 1'
#
loop_
_entity.id
_entity.type
_entity.pdbx_description
1 polymer ?
#
loop_
_entity_poly.entity_id
_entity_poly.type
_entity_poly.pdbx_seq_one_letter_code
_entity_poly.pdbx_strand_id
1 'polypeptide(L)'
;ITSAWERTTTAASRAQDIPAVRMSHEKGQTCSPPDIECATGAIPGTAHGKVVIDGSITHPAMGLLKEPITLYIENSFVTKIEGGEEARKFKKVLKEIYDPRIYRIGEIGVGLNPDASLCGRMLEDEAAWVMYMCAGQQ
;
A
#
# COMPACT_ATOMS: atom_id res chain seq x y z
N ILE A 1 2.60 1.84 -1.62
CA ILE A 1 1.65 2.30 -2.65
C ILE A 1 0.65 3.24 -2.00
N THR A 2 0.73 4.51 -2.29
CA THR A 2 -0.16 5.54 -1.75
C THR A 2 -1.21 5.91 -2.79
N SER A 3 -2.48 5.95 -2.40
CA SER A 3 -3.58 6.11 -3.36
C SER A 3 -4.78 6.89 -2.82
N ALA A 4 -5.49 7.55 -3.72
CA ALA A 4 -6.87 7.95 -3.49
C ALA A 4 -7.79 6.75 -3.76
N TRP A 5 -8.75 6.49 -2.85
CA TRP A 5 -9.73 5.42 -3.00
C TRP A 5 -10.99 5.93 -3.67
N GLU A 6 -11.34 5.37 -4.82
CA GLU A 6 -12.70 5.54 -5.34
C GLU A 6 -13.68 4.67 -4.51
N ARG A 7 -14.92 5.18 -4.34
CA ARG A 7 -15.97 4.63 -3.46
C ARG A 7 -16.45 3.21 -3.77
N THR A 8 -15.87 2.53 -4.74
CA THR A 8 -16.30 1.22 -5.21
C THR A 8 -15.42 0.07 -4.74
N THR A 9 -14.40 0.34 -3.92
CA THR A 9 -13.54 -0.73 -3.40
C THR A 9 -14.12 -1.26 -2.10
N THR A 10 -14.43 -2.54 -2.06
CA THR A 10 -14.87 -3.25 -0.86
C THR A 10 -13.76 -4.22 -0.46
N ALA A 11 -13.30 -4.13 0.77
CA ALA A 11 -12.42 -5.12 1.35
C ALA A 11 -12.90 -5.43 2.76
N ALA A 12 -13.03 -6.71 3.11
CA ALA A 12 -13.19 -7.10 4.49
C ALA A 12 -11.81 -7.18 5.14
N SER A 13 -11.68 -6.65 6.34
CA SER A 13 -10.48 -6.76 7.15
C SER A 13 -10.75 -7.62 8.37
N ARG A 14 -9.79 -8.45 8.75
CA ARG A 14 -9.73 -8.91 10.13
C ARG A 14 -8.96 -7.83 10.89
N ALA A 15 -9.61 -7.25 11.88
CA ALA A 15 -8.91 -6.58 12.95
C ALA A 15 -8.08 -7.65 13.70
N GLN A 16 -6.95 -8.04 13.14
CA GLN A 16 -5.87 -8.47 13.99
C GLN A 16 -5.36 -7.18 14.56
N ASP A 17 -5.34 -7.11 15.89
CA ASP A 17 -4.72 -6.03 16.64
C ASP A 17 -3.24 -5.92 16.23
N ILE A 18 -2.99 -5.29 15.09
CA ILE A 18 -1.70 -4.68 14.82
C ILE A 18 -1.83 -3.30 15.47
N PRO A 19 -1.29 -3.12 16.67
CA PRO A 19 -1.30 -1.81 17.29
C PRO A 19 -0.49 -0.90 16.37
N ALA A 20 -1.18 -0.10 15.63
CA ALA A 20 -0.65 0.81 14.62
C ALA A 20 0.31 1.86 15.19
N VAL A 21 0.29 2.05 16.48
CA VAL A 21 1.22 2.91 17.21
C VAL A 21 1.80 2.09 18.36
N ARG A 22 2.83 1.32 18.10
CA ARG A 22 3.65 0.78 19.18
C ARG A 22 4.55 1.89 19.72
N MET A 23 4.00 2.70 20.58
CA MET A 23 4.86 3.46 21.46
C MET A 23 5.55 2.46 22.40
N SER A 24 6.87 2.48 22.47
CA SER A 24 7.64 1.62 23.37
C SER A 24 7.47 2.11 24.80
N HIS A 25 6.39 1.69 25.45
CA HIS A 25 6.09 2.04 26.84
C HIS A 25 6.77 1.12 27.86
N GLU A 26 7.17 -0.06 27.40
CA GLU A 26 7.75 -1.08 28.27
C GLU A 26 9.18 -1.41 27.84
N LYS A 27 9.99 -1.83 28.84
CA LYS A 27 11.38 -2.23 28.58
C LYS A 27 11.43 -3.40 27.59
N GLY A 28 12.19 -3.23 26.51
CA GLY A 28 12.36 -4.24 25.47
C GLY A 28 11.40 -4.11 24.28
N GLN A 29 10.47 -3.15 24.30
CA GLN A 29 9.68 -2.81 23.14
C GLN A 29 10.47 -1.94 22.16
N THR A 30 10.20 -2.10 20.88
CA THR A 30 10.80 -1.32 19.78
C THR A 30 9.71 -0.54 19.05
N CYS A 31 10.00 0.69 18.69
CA CYS A 31 9.20 1.48 17.76
C CYS A 31 10.09 2.08 16.66
N SER A 32 9.52 2.44 15.54
CA SER A 32 10.21 3.03 14.39
C SER A 32 9.65 4.41 14.08
N PRO A 33 10.14 5.48 14.74
CA PRO A 33 9.75 6.83 14.33
C PRO A 33 10.24 7.14 12.89
N PRO A 34 9.46 7.81 12.04
CA PRO A 34 8.21 8.54 12.29
C PRO A 34 6.93 7.71 12.09
N ASP A 35 6.99 6.41 12.26
CA ASP A 35 5.97 5.41 12.00
C ASP A 35 4.67 5.68 12.79
N ILE A 36 3.82 6.51 12.22
CA ILE A 36 2.48 6.83 12.73
C ILE A 36 1.47 6.41 11.67
N GLU A 37 1.00 5.19 11.77
CA GLU A 37 0.07 4.59 10.82
C GLU A 37 -0.96 3.69 11.50
N CYS A 38 -2.03 3.39 10.81
CA CYS A 38 -3.00 2.35 11.17
C CYS A 38 -3.17 1.40 9.99
N ALA A 39 -2.73 0.16 10.17
CA ALA A 39 -2.78 -0.85 9.13
C ALA A 39 -3.58 -2.08 9.52
N THR A 40 -4.12 -2.79 8.54
CA THR A 40 -4.82 -4.06 8.74
C THR A 40 -4.59 -5.01 7.57
N GLY A 41 -4.45 -6.30 7.87
CA GLY A 41 -4.38 -7.33 6.84
C GLY A 41 -5.72 -7.52 6.13
N ALA A 42 -5.70 -7.58 4.80
CA ALA A 42 -6.89 -7.91 4.03
C ALA A 42 -7.23 -9.41 4.17
N ILE A 43 -8.50 -9.75 4.42
CA ILE A 43 -8.94 -11.14 4.38
C ILE A 43 -8.79 -11.66 2.95
N PRO A 44 -8.08 -12.77 2.72
CA PRO A 44 -7.90 -13.32 1.39
C PRO A 44 -9.22 -13.56 0.65
N GLY A 45 -9.27 -13.14 -0.62
CA GLY A 45 -10.44 -13.31 -1.47
C GLY A 45 -11.57 -12.30 -1.28
N THR A 46 -11.46 -11.34 -0.34
CA THR A 46 -12.57 -10.41 -0.06
C THR A 46 -12.40 -9.02 -0.70
N ALA A 47 -11.19 -8.67 -1.16
CA ALA A 47 -10.98 -7.38 -1.79
C ALA A 47 -11.41 -7.41 -3.26
N HIS A 48 -12.28 -6.46 -3.62
CA HIS A 48 -12.78 -6.25 -4.99
C HIS A 48 -12.89 -4.76 -5.27
N GLY A 49 -12.67 -4.37 -6.51
CA GLY A 49 -12.90 -3.00 -6.93
C GLY A 49 -11.74 -2.38 -7.69
N LYS A 50 -11.59 -1.08 -7.55
CA LYS A 50 -10.62 -0.27 -8.29
C LYS A 50 -9.85 0.64 -7.34
N VAL A 51 -8.54 0.64 -7.45
CA VAL A 51 -7.64 1.52 -6.71
C VAL A 51 -6.88 2.41 -7.69
N VAL A 52 -6.83 3.70 -7.41
CA VAL A 52 -6.00 4.65 -8.14
C VAL A 52 -4.80 5.01 -7.29
N ILE A 53 -3.61 4.77 -7.80
CA ILE A 53 -2.35 5.15 -7.17
C ILE A 53 -1.92 6.46 -7.80
N ASP A 54 -1.89 7.53 -7.04
CA ASP A 54 -1.55 8.89 -7.50
C ASP A 54 -0.39 9.53 -6.72
N GLY A 55 0.12 8.84 -5.70
CA GLY A 55 1.21 9.32 -4.85
C GLY A 55 2.56 8.72 -5.20
N SER A 56 2.87 7.57 -4.65
CA SER A 56 4.17 6.91 -4.82
C SER A 56 4.08 5.39 -4.88
N ILE A 57 5.13 4.77 -5.40
CA ILE A 57 5.40 3.35 -5.27
C ILE A 57 6.81 3.20 -4.69
N THR A 58 6.91 2.60 -3.51
CA THR A 58 8.16 2.51 -2.72
C THR A 58 9.11 1.45 -3.28
N HIS A 59 9.42 1.57 -4.56
CA HIS A 59 10.35 0.71 -5.28
C HIS A 59 11.43 1.58 -5.94
N PRO A 60 12.73 1.20 -5.91
CA PRO A 60 13.83 2.02 -6.44
C PRO A 60 13.66 2.49 -7.89
N ALA A 61 12.96 1.71 -8.71
CA ALA A 61 12.69 2.06 -10.12
C ALA A 61 11.46 2.97 -10.30
N MET A 62 10.68 3.25 -9.26
CA MET A 62 9.42 4.00 -9.34
C MET A 62 9.48 5.33 -8.57
N GLY A 63 9.35 5.33 -7.26
CA GLY A 63 9.32 6.53 -6.43
C GLY A 63 8.00 7.30 -6.56
N LEU A 64 8.08 8.64 -6.57
CA LEU A 64 6.93 9.52 -6.77
C LEU A 64 6.39 9.38 -8.20
N LEU A 65 5.08 9.22 -8.32
CA LEU A 65 4.40 9.08 -9.60
C LEU A 65 4.16 10.44 -10.26
N LYS A 66 4.36 10.51 -11.56
CA LYS A 66 4.06 11.69 -12.40
C LYS A 66 2.64 11.66 -12.96
N GLU A 67 2.07 10.47 -13.05
CA GLU A 67 0.71 10.22 -13.54
C GLU A 67 0.11 9.03 -12.76
N PRO A 68 -1.21 9.01 -12.57
CA PRO A 68 -1.85 7.97 -11.79
C PRO A 68 -1.83 6.61 -12.49
N ILE A 69 -1.80 5.55 -11.68
CA ILE A 69 -1.92 4.15 -12.09
C ILE A 69 -3.23 3.60 -11.52
N THR A 70 -4.02 2.96 -12.35
CA THR A 70 -5.26 2.31 -11.91
C THR A 70 -5.07 0.80 -11.82
N LEU A 71 -5.41 0.24 -10.66
CA LEU A 71 -5.45 -1.20 -10.41
C LEU A 71 -6.90 -1.68 -10.34
N TYR A 72 -7.19 -2.80 -10.99
CA TYR A 72 -8.44 -3.52 -10.84
C TYR A 72 -8.18 -4.76 -10.00
N ILE A 73 -9.01 -4.96 -8.98
CA ILE A 73 -8.83 -6.00 -7.97
C ILE A 73 -10.04 -6.93 -7.98
N GLU A 74 -9.78 -8.21 -8.06
CA GLU A 74 -10.77 -9.29 -7.95
C GLU A 74 -10.23 -10.39 -7.05
N ASN A 75 -11.04 -10.85 -6.10
CA ASN A 75 -10.65 -11.90 -5.14
C ASN A 75 -9.31 -11.61 -4.44
N SER A 76 -9.06 -10.36 -4.08
CA SER A 76 -7.82 -9.87 -3.48
C SER A 76 -6.58 -9.95 -4.40
N PHE A 77 -6.75 -10.10 -5.71
CA PHE A 77 -5.65 -10.05 -6.67
C PHE A 77 -5.81 -8.88 -7.65
N VAL A 78 -4.71 -8.25 -7.98
CA VAL A 78 -4.65 -7.28 -9.07
C VAL A 78 -4.75 -8.03 -10.39
N THR A 79 -5.88 -7.90 -11.08
CA THR A 79 -6.17 -8.59 -12.35
C THR A 79 -5.83 -7.72 -13.57
N LYS A 80 -5.85 -6.40 -13.41
CA LYS A 80 -5.56 -5.45 -14.48
C LYS A 80 -4.89 -4.21 -13.94
N ILE A 81 -3.97 -3.64 -14.71
CA ILE A 81 -3.28 -2.40 -14.40
C ILE A 81 -3.42 -1.48 -15.61
N GLU A 82 -3.91 -0.27 -15.41
CA GLU A 82 -4.11 0.75 -16.45
C GLU A 82 -3.41 2.05 -16.10
N GLY A 83 -3.07 2.82 -17.11
CA GLY A 83 -2.40 4.12 -17.03
C GLY A 83 -1.39 4.31 -18.15
N GLY A 84 -0.66 5.41 -18.09
CA GLY A 84 0.32 5.78 -19.08
C GLY A 84 1.69 5.10 -18.91
N GLU A 85 2.76 5.90 -18.95
CA GLU A 85 4.14 5.41 -18.86
C GLU A 85 4.46 4.78 -17.49
N GLU A 86 3.96 5.41 -16.40
CA GLU A 86 4.19 4.89 -15.04
C GLU A 86 3.56 3.51 -14.86
N ALA A 87 2.38 3.25 -15.43
CA ALA A 87 1.76 1.93 -15.40
C ALA A 87 2.56 0.88 -16.20
N ARG A 88 3.19 1.28 -17.31
CA ARG A 88 4.08 0.39 -18.09
C ARG A 88 5.32 0.01 -17.30
N LYS A 89 5.95 0.97 -16.64
CA LYS A 89 7.10 0.74 -15.76
C LYS A 89 6.71 -0.17 -14.60
N PHE A 90 5.59 0.09 -13.95
CA PHE A 90 5.11 -0.71 -12.82
C PHE A 90 4.87 -2.17 -13.23
N LYS A 91 4.21 -2.41 -14.37
CA LYS A 91 4.05 -3.78 -14.90
C LYS A 91 5.38 -4.49 -15.13
N LYS A 92 6.41 -3.77 -15.59
CA LYS A 92 7.75 -4.33 -15.77
C LYS A 92 8.37 -4.72 -14.44
N VAL A 93 8.32 -3.84 -13.44
CA VAL A 93 8.81 -4.11 -12.08
C VAL A 93 8.16 -5.36 -11.50
N LEU A 94 6.81 -5.46 -11.58
CA LEU A 94 6.10 -6.64 -11.06
C LEU A 94 6.50 -7.94 -11.76
N LYS A 95 6.74 -7.90 -13.07
CA LYS A 95 7.20 -9.07 -13.84
C LYS A 95 8.61 -9.52 -13.45
N GLU A 96 9.49 -8.60 -13.11
CA GLU A 96 10.88 -8.88 -12.72
C GLU A 96 10.98 -9.57 -11.35
N ILE A 97 9.93 -9.53 -10.52
CA ILE A 97 9.88 -10.21 -9.23
C ILE A 97 9.69 -11.73 -9.38
N TYR A 98 9.13 -12.20 -10.52
CA TYR A 98 8.89 -13.63 -10.81
C TYR A 98 8.06 -14.39 -9.75
N ASP A 99 7.26 -13.69 -8.96
CA ASP A 99 6.39 -14.27 -7.95
C ASP A 99 4.94 -13.81 -8.15
N PRO A 100 3.99 -14.72 -8.48
CA PRO A 100 2.59 -14.35 -8.69
C PRO A 100 1.92 -13.78 -7.43
N ARG A 101 2.46 -14.04 -6.24
CA ARG A 101 1.92 -13.53 -4.98
C ARG A 101 2.04 -12.01 -4.87
N ILE A 102 2.93 -11.37 -5.63
CA ILE A 102 3.08 -9.91 -5.66
C ILE A 102 1.82 -9.19 -6.13
N TYR A 103 0.94 -9.88 -6.85
CA TYR A 103 -0.34 -9.33 -7.28
C TYR A 103 -1.44 -9.42 -6.21
N ARG A 104 -1.18 -10.08 -5.08
CA ARG A 104 -2.15 -10.21 -4.00
C ARG A 104 -2.11 -9.01 -3.08
N ILE A 105 -3.29 -8.52 -2.71
CA ILE A 105 -3.43 -7.49 -1.68
C ILE A 105 -3.20 -8.13 -0.32
N GLY A 106 -2.19 -7.66 0.40
CA GLY A 106 -1.82 -8.16 1.72
C GLY A 106 -2.31 -7.25 2.84
N GLU A 107 -2.11 -5.94 2.68
CA GLU A 107 -2.35 -4.96 3.73
C GLU A 107 -2.95 -3.68 3.17
N ILE A 108 -3.76 -3.04 3.98
CA ILE A 108 -4.32 -1.72 3.74
C ILE A 108 -4.03 -0.88 4.98
N GLY A 109 -3.49 0.30 4.81
CA GLY A 109 -3.17 1.19 5.92
C GLY A 109 -3.47 2.65 5.62
N VAL A 110 -3.45 3.43 6.69
CA VAL A 110 -3.61 4.88 6.68
C VAL A 110 -2.48 5.49 7.49
N GLY A 111 -1.69 6.33 6.86
CA GLY A 111 -0.71 7.17 7.54
C GLY A 111 -1.41 8.31 8.28
N LEU A 112 -0.90 8.69 9.42
CA LEU A 112 -1.55 9.64 10.34
C LEU A 112 -0.66 10.84 10.68
N ASN A 113 0.50 10.97 10.05
CA ASN A 113 1.40 12.10 10.27
C ASN A 113 1.15 13.21 9.25
N PRO A 114 0.52 14.35 9.65
CA PRO A 114 0.23 15.44 8.73
C PRO A 114 1.50 16.19 8.27
N ASP A 115 2.62 16.04 8.98
CA ASP A 115 3.89 16.71 8.66
C ASP A 115 4.80 15.85 7.78
N ALA A 116 4.46 14.59 7.55
CA ALA A 116 5.20 13.72 6.64
C ALA A 116 4.83 14.00 5.19
N SER A 117 5.80 13.91 4.30
CA SER A 117 5.62 14.12 2.86
C SER A 117 6.02 12.89 2.08
N LEU A 118 5.29 12.62 1.00
CA LEU A 118 5.65 11.52 0.10
C LEU A 118 7.03 11.77 -0.54
N CYS A 119 7.88 10.77 -0.49
CA CYS A 119 9.24 10.84 -1.04
C CYS A 119 9.67 9.58 -1.82
N GLY A 120 8.80 8.57 -1.91
CA GLY A 120 9.09 7.29 -2.54
C GLY A 120 9.82 6.30 -1.63
N ARG A 121 9.88 6.56 -0.33
CA ARG A 121 10.46 5.68 0.68
C ARG A 121 9.37 5.11 1.57
N MET A 122 9.47 3.82 1.89
CA MET A 122 8.41 3.09 2.58
C MET A 122 8.00 3.73 3.90
N LEU A 123 8.91 3.90 4.83
CA LEU A 123 8.59 4.39 6.18
C LEU A 123 8.01 5.81 6.20
N GLU A 124 8.53 6.70 5.34
CA GLU A 124 8.02 8.07 5.25
C GLU A 124 6.68 8.13 4.53
N ASP A 125 6.51 7.34 3.48
CA ASP A 125 5.29 7.34 2.68
C ASP A 125 4.13 6.65 3.40
N GLU A 126 4.38 5.61 4.18
CA GLU A 126 3.38 4.95 5.02
C GLU A 126 2.93 5.84 6.18
N ALA A 127 3.85 6.64 6.75
CA ALA A 127 3.53 7.60 7.80
C ALA A 127 2.76 8.83 7.31
N ALA A 128 2.92 9.24 6.06
CA ALA A 128 2.27 10.42 5.49
C ALA A 128 0.74 10.31 5.57
N TRP A 129 0.04 11.44 5.67
CA TRP A 129 -1.43 11.44 5.76
C TRP A 129 -2.08 11.01 4.44
N VAL A 130 -1.98 9.74 4.14
CA VAL A 130 -2.46 9.09 2.92
C VAL A 130 -2.96 7.68 3.22
N MET A 131 -3.75 7.12 2.33
CA MET A 131 -4.03 5.69 2.35
C MET A 131 -2.96 4.95 1.54
N TYR A 132 -2.52 3.82 2.03
CA TYR A 132 -1.58 2.97 1.33
C TYR A 132 -2.04 1.51 1.26
N MET A 133 -1.43 0.76 0.37
CA MET A 133 -1.71 -0.65 0.17
C MET A 133 -0.39 -1.39 -0.09
N CYS A 134 -0.18 -2.48 0.63
CA CYS A 134 0.91 -3.38 0.35
C CYS A 134 0.42 -4.58 -0.46
N ALA A 135 1.21 -4.98 -1.45
CA ALA A 135 1.01 -6.20 -2.22
C ALA A 135 2.11 -7.21 -1.90
N GLY A 136 1.77 -8.50 -1.86
CA GLY A 136 2.72 -9.56 -1.53
C GLY A 136 2.22 -10.50 -0.43
N GLN A 137 3.14 -11.13 0.26
CA GLN A 137 2.82 -12.09 1.34
C GLN A 137 2.27 -11.42 2.59
N GLN A 138 1.28 -12.08 3.18
CA GLN A 138 1.10 -12.16 4.63
C GLN A 138 1.81 -13.41 5.13
#